data_ceababb83854f859bea2e70845be6f08
#
_entry.id   ceababb83854f859bea2e70845be6f08
#
_cell.length_a   1.000
_cell.length_b   1.000
_cell.length_c   1.000
_cell.angle_alpha   90.00
_cell.angle_beta   90.00
_cell.angle_gamma   90.00
#
_symmetry.space_group_name_H-M   'P 1'
#
loop_
_entity.id
_entity.type
_entity.pdbx_description
1 polymer ?
#
loop_
_entity_poly.entity_id
_entity_poly.type
_entity_poly.pdbx_seq_one_letter_code
_entity_poly.pdbx_strand_id
1 'polypeptide(L)'
;MRKKLILLAAALVGATVLAAPHKVAPYMGAACCDTNGRILFADNADRSAYPASVTKLMTALLVIEDVRARRYGFFDTVVATPDVARSEASWIGLKAGDKVTVRDLLIALMVHSANDAAIALGVNSAGSLNGFIARMNARAKELGMASTKYYNPNGLPPKPRYPWKSFNVTTASDQLKLAVQLLKYPEILEFTSIKTAALVKAPDGFRVVVTRRVNRAAQEPKLKPGEKIVMQLCNHNNIMVKDKLKVFDDAGRECVDGLKTGYIEAGGSSVVLTGSRNGHRVIVAVLGSDNELDARGRVRKTSSKVRDEHARKILLDALESTKW
;
A
#
# COMPACT_ATOMS: atom_id res chain seq x y z
N MET A 1 41.48 20.53 -61.57
CA MET A 1 41.56 19.76 -60.29
C MET A 1 40.18 19.53 -59.77
N ARG A 2 39.62 18.33 -59.95
CA ARG A 2 38.28 17.95 -59.50
C ARG A 2 38.46 17.13 -58.24
N LYS A 3 37.96 17.61 -57.05
CA LYS A 3 37.91 16.87 -55.80
C LYS A 3 36.75 15.95 -55.85
N LYS A 4 36.98 14.64 -55.74
CA LYS A 4 35.95 13.61 -55.57
C LYS A 4 35.56 13.59 -54.11
N LEU A 5 34.26 13.84 -53.87
CA LEU A 5 33.62 13.65 -52.55
C LEU A 5 33.21 12.18 -52.42
N ILE A 6 33.80 11.48 -51.49
CA ILE A 6 33.40 10.09 -51.14
C ILE A 6 32.34 10.19 -50.06
N LEU A 7 31.11 9.88 -50.41
CA LEU A 7 30.03 9.67 -49.44
C LEU A 7 30.17 8.27 -48.80
N LEU A 8 30.47 8.24 -47.54
CA LEU A 8 30.41 7.00 -46.74
C LEU A 8 28.94 6.81 -46.26
N ALA A 9 28.23 5.85 -46.86
CA ALA A 9 26.93 5.45 -46.40
C ALA A 9 27.09 4.49 -45.21
N ALA A 10 26.78 4.97 -44.00
CA ALA A 10 26.69 4.12 -42.84
C ALA A 10 25.36 3.34 -42.87
N ALA A 11 25.43 2.06 -43.12
CA ALA A 11 24.28 1.16 -43.01
C ALA A 11 23.94 0.93 -41.52
N LEU A 12 22.85 1.54 -41.03
CA LEU A 12 22.23 1.18 -39.77
C LEU A 12 21.58 -0.20 -39.91
N VAL A 13 22.25 -1.24 -39.42
CA VAL A 13 21.59 -2.56 -39.21
C VAL A 13 20.72 -2.42 -38.00
N GLY A 14 19.45 -2.11 -38.22
CA GLY A 14 18.41 -2.17 -37.19
C GLY A 14 18.17 -3.62 -36.78
N ALA A 15 18.71 -4.05 -35.65
CA ALA A 15 18.33 -5.27 -35.02
C ALA A 15 16.88 -5.13 -34.54
N THR A 16 15.94 -5.64 -35.32
CA THR A 16 14.55 -5.88 -34.86
C THR A 16 14.60 -6.98 -33.81
N VAL A 17 14.62 -6.60 -32.55
CA VAL A 17 14.31 -7.53 -31.46
C VAL A 17 12.85 -7.94 -31.65
N LEU A 18 12.65 -9.14 -32.20
CA LEU A 18 11.37 -9.82 -32.20
C LEU A 18 10.99 -10.03 -30.72
N ALA A 19 10.14 -9.15 -30.18
CA ALA A 19 9.56 -9.35 -28.89
C ALA A 19 8.79 -10.69 -28.92
N ALA A 20 9.18 -11.62 -28.06
CA ALA A 20 8.43 -12.85 -27.83
C ALA A 20 6.97 -12.48 -27.54
N PRO A 21 5.96 -13.28 -27.97
CA PRO A 21 4.56 -12.96 -27.75
C PRO A 21 4.35 -12.72 -26.25
N HIS A 22 4.05 -11.48 -25.89
CA HIS A 22 3.80 -11.08 -24.50
C HIS A 22 2.60 -11.89 -24.01
N LYS A 23 2.85 -12.86 -23.16
CA LYS A 23 1.83 -13.45 -22.32
C LYS A 23 1.22 -12.29 -21.55
N VAL A 24 -0.08 -12.02 -21.79
CA VAL A 24 -0.77 -10.90 -21.10
C VAL A 24 -0.50 -11.03 -19.61
N ALA A 25 0.17 -10.05 -19.04
CA ALA A 25 0.51 -10.07 -17.63
C ALA A 25 -0.78 -10.13 -16.80
N PRO A 26 -0.87 -10.96 -15.77
CA PRO A 26 -2.10 -11.14 -14.98
C PRO A 26 -2.31 -9.99 -13.98
N TYR A 27 -1.78 -8.81 -14.29
CA TYR A 27 -1.90 -7.56 -13.54
C TYR A 27 -1.86 -6.37 -14.51
N MET A 28 -2.32 -5.20 -14.04
CA MET A 28 -2.32 -3.97 -14.84
C MET A 28 -0.89 -3.42 -14.99
N GLY A 29 -0.11 -3.41 -13.93
CA GLY A 29 1.28 -2.97 -13.95
C GLY A 29 2.05 -3.44 -12.72
N ALA A 30 3.36 -3.66 -12.90
CA ALA A 30 4.27 -4.03 -11.82
C ALA A 30 5.62 -3.33 -11.96
N ALA A 31 6.24 -2.99 -10.83
CA ALA A 31 7.57 -2.41 -10.79
C ALA A 31 8.27 -2.73 -9.48
N CYS A 32 9.61 -2.67 -9.51
CA CYS A 32 10.47 -2.81 -8.33
C CYS A 32 11.59 -1.79 -8.39
N CYS A 33 11.96 -1.23 -7.24
CA CYS A 33 13.13 -0.37 -7.10
C CYS A 33 13.86 -0.64 -5.77
N ASP A 34 15.09 -0.09 -5.67
CA ASP A 34 15.78 0.05 -4.39
C ASP A 34 15.26 1.27 -3.60
N THR A 35 15.82 1.51 -2.41
CA THR A 35 15.44 2.66 -1.55
C THR A 35 15.86 4.03 -2.09
N ASN A 36 16.72 4.06 -3.09
CA ASN A 36 17.13 5.30 -3.79
C ASN A 36 16.25 5.58 -5.01
N GLY A 37 15.31 4.68 -5.32
CA GLY A 37 14.41 4.81 -6.46
C GLY A 37 14.98 4.27 -7.78
N ARG A 38 16.16 3.60 -7.77
CA ARG A 38 16.70 2.94 -8.95
C ARG A 38 15.81 1.76 -9.32
N ILE A 39 15.28 1.76 -10.53
CA ILE A 39 14.39 0.71 -11.04
C ILE A 39 15.17 -0.59 -11.27
N LEU A 40 14.71 -1.66 -10.68
CA LEU A 40 15.25 -3.02 -10.79
C LEU A 40 14.38 -3.90 -11.70
N PHE A 41 13.08 -3.61 -11.78
CA PHE A 41 12.12 -4.30 -12.62
C PHE A 41 10.97 -3.34 -12.99
N ALA A 42 10.48 -3.43 -14.21
CA ALA A 42 9.30 -2.71 -14.69
C ALA A 42 8.57 -3.52 -15.77
N ASP A 43 7.26 -3.69 -15.60
CA ASP A 43 6.37 -4.29 -16.60
C ASP A 43 5.04 -3.55 -16.57
N ASN A 44 4.70 -2.87 -17.67
CA ASN A 44 3.55 -1.98 -17.77
C ASN A 44 3.46 -0.98 -16.60
N ALA A 45 4.63 -0.55 -16.08
CA ALA A 45 4.76 0.17 -14.81
C ALA A 45 4.00 1.51 -14.77
N ASP A 46 3.80 2.14 -15.94
CA ASP A 46 3.09 3.42 -16.10
C ASP A 46 1.63 3.24 -16.54
N ARG A 47 1.14 2.01 -16.64
CA ARG A 47 -0.26 1.75 -16.94
C ARG A 47 -1.14 2.16 -15.77
N SER A 48 -2.20 2.91 -16.06
CA SER A 48 -3.15 3.39 -15.05
C SER A 48 -3.90 2.23 -14.41
N ALA A 49 -4.01 2.28 -13.09
CA ALA A 49 -4.72 1.29 -12.27
C ALA A 49 -5.45 1.98 -11.11
N TYR A 50 -6.43 1.30 -10.56
CA TYR A 50 -7.11 1.72 -9.33
C TYR A 50 -6.34 1.19 -8.12
N PRO A 51 -5.79 2.06 -7.25
CA PRO A 51 -4.98 1.63 -6.11
C PRO A 51 -5.78 0.91 -5.02
N ALA A 52 -7.09 1.08 -4.99
CA ALA A 52 -7.91 0.63 -3.86
C ALA A 52 -7.27 1.10 -2.52
N SER A 53 -7.22 0.24 -1.51
CA SER A 53 -6.64 0.58 -0.20
C SER A 53 -5.12 0.83 -0.19
N VAL A 54 -4.40 0.65 -1.30
CA VAL A 54 -3.02 1.14 -1.42
C VAL A 54 -2.97 2.68 -1.30
N THR A 55 -4.06 3.36 -1.63
CA THR A 55 -4.29 4.80 -1.36
C THR A 55 -3.86 5.22 0.06
N LYS A 56 -4.05 4.36 1.04
CA LYS A 56 -3.78 4.64 2.47
C LYS A 56 -2.30 4.87 2.77
N LEU A 57 -1.39 4.52 1.85
CA LEU A 57 0.02 4.90 1.94
C LEU A 57 0.20 6.42 1.87
N MET A 58 -0.54 7.13 0.99
CA MET A 58 -0.52 8.58 0.95
C MET A 58 -1.16 9.19 2.21
N THR A 59 -2.23 8.60 2.71
CA THR A 59 -2.84 9.02 3.98
C THR A 59 -1.85 8.89 5.14
N ALA A 60 -1.17 7.74 5.26
CA ALA A 60 -0.16 7.52 6.28
C ALA A 60 1.03 8.48 6.15
N LEU A 61 1.52 8.73 4.92
CA LEU A 61 2.61 9.67 4.67
C LEU A 61 2.28 11.06 5.20
N LEU A 62 1.14 11.62 4.83
CA LEU A 62 0.74 12.97 5.26
C LEU A 62 0.57 13.08 6.77
N VAL A 63 0.01 12.05 7.42
CA VAL A 63 -0.15 12.02 8.88
C VAL A 63 1.20 11.93 9.58
N ILE A 64 2.13 11.11 9.09
CA ILE A 64 3.48 11.01 9.66
C ILE A 64 4.26 12.32 9.44
N GLU A 65 4.13 12.95 8.28
CA GLU A 65 4.73 14.27 8.00
C GLU A 65 4.17 15.35 8.95
N ASP A 66 2.87 15.32 9.26
CA ASP A 66 2.27 16.23 10.24
C ASP A 66 2.82 16.03 11.67
N VAL A 67 2.99 14.77 12.09
CA VAL A 67 3.62 14.43 13.37
C VAL A 67 5.07 14.92 13.42
N ARG A 68 5.83 14.69 12.36
CA ARG A 68 7.22 15.16 12.24
C ARG A 68 7.33 16.69 12.21
N ALA A 69 6.34 17.36 11.62
CA ALA A 69 6.22 18.81 11.65
C ALA A 69 5.66 19.35 12.99
N ARG A 70 5.42 18.48 13.99
CA ARG A 70 4.88 18.83 15.32
C ARG A 70 3.52 19.53 15.28
N ARG A 71 2.69 19.24 14.28
CA ARG A 71 1.31 19.75 14.22
C ARG A 71 0.44 19.06 15.27
N TYR A 72 0.73 17.80 15.55
CA TYR A 72 0.20 16.97 16.63
C TYR A 72 1.13 15.78 16.85
N GLY A 73 0.91 15.02 17.94
CA GLY A 73 1.71 13.82 18.27
C GLY A 73 1.00 12.51 17.96
N PHE A 74 1.74 11.40 17.95
CA PHE A 74 1.15 10.06 17.79
C PHE A 74 0.13 9.70 18.89
N PHE A 75 0.29 10.23 20.08
CA PHE A 75 -0.58 9.95 21.23
C PHE A 75 -1.69 10.98 21.42
N ASP A 76 -1.77 12.00 20.55
CA ASP A 76 -2.84 12.97 20.58
C ASP A 76 -4.15 12.33 20.14
N THR A 77 -5.23 12.78 20.78
CA THR A 77 -6.57 12.25 20.55
C THR A 77 -7.21 12.89 19.32
N VAL A 78 -7.64 12.05 18.41
CA VAL A 78 -8.52 12.39 17.29
C VAL A 78 -9.96 12.14 17.74
N VAL A 79 -10.83 13.14 17.56
CA VAL A 79 -12.28 12.99 17.75
C VAL A 79 -12.91 12.72 16.39
N ALA A 80 -13.54 11.57 16.22
CA ALA A 80 -14.18 11.20 14.97
C ALA A 80 -15.34 12.14 14.64
N THR A 81 -15.36 12.67 13.42
CA THR A 81 -16.43 13.51 12.92
C THR A 81 -17.54 12.68 12.26
N PRO A 82 -18.71 13.24 11.94
CA PRO A 82 -19.76 12.52 11.20
C PRO A 82 -19.29 11.97 9.83
N ASP A 83 -18.20 12.49 9.26
CA ASP A 83 -17.64 12.01 8.00
C ASP A 83 -17.22 10.54 8.03
N VAL A 84 -16.87 9.97 9.20
CA VAL A 84 -16.48 8.55 9.31
C VAL A 84 -17.62 7.60 8.92
N ALA A 85 -18.88 8.03 9.03
CA ALA A 85 -20.05 7.28 8.57
C ALA A 85 -20.09 7.11 7.04
N ARG A 86 -19.27 7.88 6.30
CA ARG A 86 -19.10 7.76 4.85
C ARG A 86 -18.12 6.65 4.46
N SER A 87 -17.92 5.68 5.33
CA SER A 87 -17.07 4.51 5.07
C SER A 87 -17.89 3.23 5.07
N GLU A 88 -17.28 2.18 4.55
CA GLU A 88 -17.76 0.81 4.62
C GLU A 88 -16.57 -0.14 4.74
N ALA A 89 -16.84 -1.45 4.80
CA ALA A 89 -15.81 -2.47 5.01
C ALA A 89 -14.53 -2.24 4.15
N SER A 90 -13.36 -2.35 4.70
CA SER A 90 -12.96 -2.65 6.06
C SER A 90 -13.07 -1.41 6.95
N TRP A 91 -13.54 -1.52 8.14
CA TRP A 91 -13.70 -0.44 9.11
C TRP A 91 -13.53 -0.95 10.54
N ILE A 92 -13.36 -0.06 11.50
CA ILE A 92 -13.31 -0.38 12.94
C ILE A 92 -14.58 0.07 13.67
N GLY A 93 -15.56 0.62 12.94
CA GLY A 93 -16.89 0.96 13.45
C GLY A 93 -16.92 2.29 14.21
N LEU A 94 -16.07 3.27 13.84
CA LEU A 94 -16.08 4.60 14.45
C LEU A 94 -17.42 5.31 14.23
N LYS A 95 -17.88 6.00 15.28
CA LYS A 95 -19.01 6.91 15.27
C LYS A 95 -18.54 8.33 15.58
N ALA A 96 -19.33 9.30 15.17
CA ALA A 96 -19.09 10.69 15.57
C ALA A 96 -18.97 10.84 17.09
N GLY A 97 -17.93 11.53 17.54
CA GLY A 97 -17.61 11.70 18.96
C GLY A 97 -16.67 10.65 19.55
N ASP A 98 -16.44 9.50 18.89
CA ASP A 98 -15.46 8.52 19.36
C ASP A 98 -14.05 9.11 19.39
N LYS A 99 -13.31 8.80 20.46
CA LYS A 99 -11.94 9.26 20.70
C LYS A 99 -10.95 8.14 20.47
N VAL A 100 -9.93 8.38 19.63
CA VAL A 100 -8.88 7.40 19.31
C VAL A 100 -7.57 8.15 19.10
N THR A 101 -6.44 7.61 19.51
CA THR A 101 -5.15 8.26 19.25
C THR A 101 -4.75 8.19 17.78
N VAL A 102 -3.95 9.16 17.31
CA VAL A 102 -3.37 9.15 15.95
C VAL A 102 -2.66 7.81 15.69
N ARG A 103 -1.86 7.33 16.66
CA ARG A 103 -1.16 6.05 16.57
C ARG A 103 -2.10 4.87 16.37
N ASP A 104 -3.16 4.79 17.14
CA ASP A 104 -4.10 3.67 17.08
C ASP A 104 -4.90 3.67 15.77
N LEU A 105 -5.23 4.87 15.26
CA LEU A 105 -5.81 5.01 13.93
C LEU A 105 -4.84 4.60 12.82
N LEU A 106 -3.54 4.91 12.92
CA LEU A 106 -2.53 4.45 11.97
C LEU A 106 -2.37 2.92 12.01
N ILE A 107 -2.41 2.28 13.18
CA ILE A 107 -2.41 0.83 13.27
C ILE A 107 -3.65 0.24 12.60
N ALA A 108 -4.84 0.76 12.89
CA ALA A 108 -6.08 0.31 12.25
C ALA A 108 -6.05 0.50 10.72
N LEU A 109 -5.50 1.65 10.27
CA LEU A 109 -5.30 1.98 8.86
C LEU A 109 -4.41 0.96 8.14
N MET A 110 -3.26 0.62 8.72
CA MET A 110 -2.26 -0.20 8.06
C MET A 110 -2.53 -1.70 8.22
N VAL A 111 -2.95 -2.14 9.41
CA VAL A 111 -3.19 -3.55 9.73
C VAL A 111 -4.53 -4.03 9.19
N HIS A 112 -5.61 -3.35 9.54
CA HIS A 112 -6.98 -3.75 9.19
C HIS A 112 -7.50 -3.06 7.92
N SER A 113 -6.73 -2.12 7.39
CA SER A 113 -7.17 -1.33 6.24
C SER A 113 -8.41 -0.46 6.51
N ALA A 114 -8.59 -0.01 7.76
CA ALA A 114 -9.80 0.68 8.22
C ALA A 114 -10.08 1.96 7.41
N ASN A 115 -11.25 2.01 6.78
CA ASN A 115 -11.67 3.13 5.92
C ASN A 115 -12.12 4.34 6.74
N ASP A 116 -12.78 4.11 7.86
CA ASP A 116 -13.18 5.14 8.83
C ASP A 116 -11.95 5.79 9.50
N ALA A 117 -10.93 4.99 9.83
CA ALA A 117 -9.66 5.52 10.34
C ALA A 117 -8.98 6.45 9.31
N ALA A 118 -9.02 6.11 8.01
CA ALA A 118 -8.47 6.96 6.95
C ALA A 118 -9.19 8.32 6.89
N ILE A 119 -10.51 8.32 7.03
CA ILE A 119 -11.32 9.55 7.05
C ILE A 119 -11.03 10.36 8.31
N ALA A 120 -11.04 9.73 9.49
CA ALA A 120 -10.77 10.41 10.77
C ALA A 120 -9.39 11.09 10.76
N LEU A 121 -8.35 10.37 10.34
CA LEU A 121 -7.00 10.91 10.19
C LEU A 121 -6.94 12.07 9.19
N GLY A 122 -7.60 11.91 8.03
CA GLY A 122 -7.62 12.95 7.00
C GLY A 122 -8.30 14.22 7.46
N VAL A 123 -9.46 14.11 8.12
CA VAL A 123 -10.16 15.28 8.67
C VAL A 123 -9.35 15.94 9.78
N ASN A 124 -8.75 15.16 10.69
CA ASN A 124 -7.86 15.68 11.73
C ASN A 124 -6.67 16.45 11.15
N SER A 125 -6.08 15.93 10.08
CA SER A 125 -4.89 16.49 9.42
C SER A 125 -5.14 17.80 8.66
N ALA A 126 -6.36 18.02 8.15
CA ALA A 126 -6.66 19.15 7.26
C ALA A 126 -7.95 19.91 7.58
N GLY A 127 -8.60 19.61 8.71
CA GLY A 127 -9.87 20.23 9.12
C GLY A 127 -11.08 19.80 8.30
N SER A 128 -10.89 19.20 7.14
CA SER A 128 -11.98 18.68 6.30
C SER A 128 -11.49 17.60 5.33
N LEU A 129 -12.43 16.77 4.86
CA LEU A 129 -12.14 15.73 3.87
C LEU A 129 -11.62 16.32 2.54
N ASN A 130 -12.26 17.40 2.07
CA ASN A 130 -11.84 18.09 0.84
C ASN A 130 -10.44 18.72 0.98
N GLY A 131 -10.16 19.34 2.11
CA GLY A 131 -8.83 19.89 2.42
C GLY A 131 -7.76 18.80 2.40
N PHE A 132 -8.06 17.62 2.96
CA PHE A 132 -7.13 16.49 2.94
C PHE A 132 -6.89 15.93 1.54
N ILE A 133 -7.95 15.79 0.73
CA ILE A 133 -7.84 15.36 -0.66
C ILE A 133 -6.99 16.34 -1.48
N ALA A 134 -7.15 17.63 -1.27
CA ALA A 134 -6.31 18.65 -1.90
C ALA A 134 -4.83 18.47 -1.51
N ARG A 135 -4.53 18.24 -0.22
CA ARG A 135 -3.17 17.94 0.26
C ARG A 135 -2.59 16.66 -0.37
N MET A 136 -3.39 15.57 -0.47
CA MET A 136 -2.96 14.33 -1.13
C MET A 136 -2.52 14.57 -2.57
N ASN A 137 -3.28 15.36 -3.33
CA ASN A 137 -2.96 15.67 -4.71
C ASN A 137 -1.76 16.63 -4.84
N ALA A 138 -1.64 17.62 -3.97
CA ALA A 138 -0.47 18.48 -3.91
C ALA A 138 0.80 17.66 -3.63
N ARG A 139 0.74 16.76 -2.63
CA ARG A 139 1.88 15.92 -2.29
C ARG A 139 2.24 14.93 -3.40
N ALA A 140 1.25 14.36 -4.09
CA ALA A 140 1.49 13.54 -5.27
C ALA A 140 2.25 14.30 -6.36
N LYS A 141 1.87 15.56 -6.63
CA LYS A 141 2.57 16.43 -7.57
C LYS A 141 4.03 16.69 -7.14
N GLU A 142 4.26 17.02 -5.87
CA GLU A 142 5.61 17.25 -5.31
C GLU A 142 6.50 16.01 -5.43
N LEU A 143 5.92 14.81 -5.28
CA LEU A 143 6.64 13.54 -5.45
C LEU A 143 6.83 13.13 -6.93
N GLY A 144 6.37 13.93 -7.88
CA GLY A 144 6.44 13.62 -9.31
C GLY A 144 5.55 12.43 -9.71
N MET A 145 4.44 12.19 -8.97
CA MET A 145 3.44 11.15 -9.26
C MET A 145 2.45 11.67 -10.31
N ALA A 146 2.95 11.87 -11.53
CA ALA A 146 2.21 12.57 -12.60
C ALA A 146 0.94 11.86 -13.07
N SER A 147 0.87 10.55 -12.91
CA SER A 147 -0.28 9.70 -13.30
C SER A 147 -1.19 9.35 -12.12
N THR A 148 -1.04 10.05 -10.98
CA THR A 148 -1.82 9.79 -9.78
C THR A 148 -2.80 10.91 -9.48
N LYS A 149 -4.06 10.52 -9.19
CA LYS A 149 -5.11 11.43 -8.75
C LYS A 149 -5.91 10.82 -7.62
N TYR A 150 -6.04 11.55 -6.52
CA TYR A 150 -6.82 11.16 -5.35
C TYR A 150 -8.16 11.89 -5.31
N TYR A 151 -9.22 11.16 -4.95
CA TYR A 151 -10.58 11.64 -4.73
C TYR A 151 -11.10 11.30 -3.33
N ASN A 152 -10.39 10.43 -2.61
CA ASN A 152 -10.68 10.07 -1.21
C ASN A 152 -9.43 9.48 -0.52
N PRO A 153 -9.40 9.45 0.84
CA PRO A 153 -8.23 9.01 1.60
C PRO A 153 -8.14 7.49 1.79
N ASN A 154 -9.16 6.72 1.40
CA ASN A 154 -9.27 5.30 1.74
C ASN A 154 -9.23 4.36 0.53
N GLY A 155 -9.46 4.87 -0.70
CA GLY A 155 -9.45 4.08 -1.93
C GLY A 155 -10.78 3.40 -2.27
N LEU A 156 -11.87 3.74 -1.58
CA LEU A 156 -13.20 3.23 -1.93
C LEU A 156 -13.67 3.74 -3.29
N PRO A 157 -14.44 2.93 -4.04
CA PRO A 157 -15.08 3.36 -5.27
C PRO A 157 -16.12 4.46 -5.03
N PRO A 158 -16.48 5.25 -6.06
CA PRO A 158 -17.57 6.21 -5.95
C PRO A 158 -18.90 5.47 -5.74
N LYS A 159 -19.75 6.04 -4.86
CA LYS A 159 -21.13 5.60 -4.63
C LYS A 159 -22.02 6.83 -4.43
N PRO A 160 -23.33 6.75 -4.68
CA PRO A 160 -24.24 7.91 -4.54
C PRO A 160 -24.14 8.60 -3.17
N ARG A 161 -23.93 7.84 -2.09
CA ARG A 161 -23.82 8.35 -0.71
C ARG A 161 -22.48 9.00 -0.38
N TYR A 162 -21.47 8.89 -1.24
CA TYR A 162 -20.15 9.47 -0.99
C TYR A 162 -19.97 10.82 -1.65
N PRO A 163 -19.17 11.74 -1.07
CA PRO A 163 -18.90 13.03 -1.67
C PRO A 163 -17.99 12.94 -2.90
N TRP A 164 -17.16 11.89 -3.00
CA TRP A 164 -16.29 11.67 -4.16
C TRP A 164 -17.04 10.97 -5.30
N LYS A 165 -16.78 11.43 -6.54
CA LYS A 165 -17.50 11.00 -7.75
C LYS A 165 -16.65 10.16 -8.70
N SER A 166 -15.38 9.89 -8.34
CA SER A 166 -14.43 9.15 -9.17
C SER A 166 -13.58 8.21 -8.34
N PHE A 167 -12.98 7.23 -9.01
CA PHE A 167 -11.97 6.35 -8.43
C PHE A 167 -10.65 7.10 -8.27
N ASN A 168 -9.90 6.80 -7.20
CA ASN A 168 -8.48 7.12 -7.18
C ASN A 168 -7.78 6.35 -8.31
N VAL A 169 -6.82 6.99 -8.96
CA VAL A 169 -6.00 6.38 -10.02
C VAL A 169 -4.53 6.57 -9.72
N THR A 170 -3.70 5.62 -10.17
CA THR A 170 -2.25 5.64 -10.00
C THR A 170 -1.57 4.69 -10.98
N THR A 171 -0.24 4.59 -10.91
CA THR A 171 0.60 3.62 -11.63
C THR A 171 1.55 2.93 -10.67
N ALA A 172 2.14 1.79 -11.08
CA ALA A 172 3.15 1.11 -10.28
C ALA A 172 4.39 2.01 -10.07
N SER A 173 4.84 2.73 -11.11
CA SER A 173 5.93 3.71 -11.01
C SER A 173 5.66 4.79 -9.97
N ASP A 174 4.45 5.36 -9.94
CA ASP A 174 4.10 6.40 -8.98
C ASP A 174 4.03 5.84 -7.55
N GLN A 175 3.56 4.59 -7.38
CA GLN A 175 3.54 3.95 -6.06
C GLN A 175 4.95 3.66 -5.53
N LEU A 176 5.94 3.39 -6.39
CA LEU A 176 7.34 3.31 -5.97
C LEU A 176 7.85 4.65 -5.44
N LYS A 177 7.57 5.77 -6.13
CA LYS A 177 7.95 7.12 -5.66
C LYS A 177 7.37 7.43 -4.28
N LEU A 178 6.08 7.11 -4.07
CA LEU A 178 5.42 7.27 -2.79
C LEU A 178 6.08 6.40 -1.70
N ALA A 179 6.36 5.13 -2.00
CA ALA A 179 6.94 4.21 -1.04
C ALA A 179 8.39 4.57 -0.68
N VAL A 180 9.20 5.00 -1.65
CA VAL A 180 10.56 5.54 -1.40
C VAL A 180 10.50 6.72 -0.44
N GLN A 181 9.58 7.67 -0.65
CA GLN A 181 9.42 8.80 0.26
C GLN A 181 8.95 8.36 1.65
N LEU A 182 7.99 7.43 1.71
CA LEU A 182 7.41 6.95 2.96
C LEU A 182 8.45 6.21 3.83
N LEU A 183 9.34 5.44 3.21
CA LEU A 183 10.41 4.70 3.92
C LEU A 183 11.50 5.60 4.50
N LYS A 184 11.54 6.90 4.19
CA LYS A 184 12.37 7.88 4.90
C LYS A 184 11.89 8.12 6.34
N TYR A 185 10.68 7.68 6.66
CA TYR A 185 10.06 7.74 7.99
C TYR A 185 9.99 6.32 8.57
N PRO A 186 10.97 5.90 9.40
CA PRO A 186 11.06 4.52 9.87
C PRO A 186 9.82 4.07 10.67
N GLU A 187 9.06 5.01 11.22
CA GLU A 187 7.82 4.74 11.95
C GLU A 187 6.79 3.99 11.11
N ILE A 188 6.82 4.13 9.77
CA ILE A 188 5.88 3.40 8.93
C ILE A 188 6.02 1.89 9.11
N LEU A 189 7.24 1.41 9.26
CA LEU A 189 7.50 -0.02 9.44
C LEU A 189 7.03 -0.53 10.80
N GLU A 190 6.98 0.32 11.83
CA GLU A 190 6.39 -0.02 13.12
C GLU A 190 4.89 -0.35 12.97
N PHE A 191 4.18 0.33 12.07
CA PHE A 191 2.76 0.09 11.82
C PHE A 191 2.52 -1.06 10.82
N THR A 192 3.28 -1.10 9.72
CA THR A 192 3.05 -2.06 8.64
C THR A 192 3.51 -3.47 8.97
N SER A 193 4.52 -3.63 9.83
CA SER A 193 5.01 -4.94 10.26
C SER A 193 4.09 -5.66 11.27
N ILE A 194 3.12 -4.96 11.87
CA ILE A 194 2.15 -5.55 12.78
C ILE A 194 1.29 -6.57 12.05
N LYS A 195 1.27 -7.82 12.52
CA LYS A 195 0.49 -8.90 11.93
C LYS A 195 -0.91 -8.97 12.49
N THR A 196 -1.07 -8.75 13.80
CA THR A 196 -2.35 -8.79 14.50
C THR A 196 -2.40 -7.74 15.61
N ALA A 197 -3.60 -7.21 15.85
CA ALA A 197 -3.89 -6.33 16.97
C ALA A 197 -5.34 -6.53 17.43
N ALA A 198 -5.67 -6.07 18.62
CA ALA A 198 -7.04 -6.02 19.11
C ALA A 198 -7.51 -4.56 19.23
N LEU A 199 -8.70 -4.27 18.72
CA LEU A 199 -9.40 -3.03 19.01
C LEU A 199 -10.13 -3.21 20.35
N VAL A 200 -9.81 -2.36 21.29
CA VAL A 200 -10.38 -2.36 22.64
C VAL A 200 -11.22 -1.10 22.81
N LYS A 201 -12.50 -1.29 23.20
CA LYS A 201 -13.34 -0.18 23.62
C LYS A 201 -13.06 0.10 25.10
N ALA A 202 -12.74 1.37 25.41
CA ALA A 202 -12.55 1.91 26.73
C ALA A 202 -13.72 2.86 27.08
N PRO A 203 -13.91 3.24 28.35
CA PRO A 203 -14.97 4.17 28.75
C PRO A 203 -14.90 5.54 28.03
N ASP A 204 -13.69 5.98 27.70
CA ASP A 204 -13.36 7.28 27.10
C ASP A 204 -13.08 7.23 25.60
N GLY A 205 -13.19 6.04 24.96
CA GLY A 205 -12.95 5.91 23.51
C GLY A 205 -12.47 4.51 23.08
N PHE A 206 -11.54 4.47 22.14
CA PHE A 206 -10.94 3.24 21.64
C PHE A 206 -9.42 3.30 21.75
N ARG A 207 -8.79 2.13 21.95
CA ARG A 207 -7.35 1.95 21.81
C ARG A 207 -7.06 0.66 21.03
N VAL A 208 -5.89 0.59 20.42
CA VAL A 208 -5.41 -0.59 19.71
C VAL A 208 -4.26 -1.22 20.49
N VAL A 209 -4.39 -2.50 20.77
CA VAL A 209 -3.35 -3.29 21.43
C VAL A 209 -2.75 -4.27 20.45
N VAL A 210 -1.46 -4.13 20.16
CA VAL A 210 -0.74 -5.07 19.32
C VAL A 210 -0.70 -6.43 20.01
N THR A 211 -1.15 -7.46 19.30
CA THR A 211 -1.16 -8.84 19.80
C THR A 211 -0.13 -9.68 19.07
N ARG A 212 0.41 -10.69 19.75
CA ARG A 212 1.29 -11.69 19.14
C ARG A 212 0.53 -12.99 18.98
N ARG A 213 0.79 -13.73 17.92
CA ARG A 213 0.31 -15.10 17.79
C ARG A 213 1.25 -16.03 18.56
N VAL A 214 0.71 -16.72 19.56
CA VAL A 214 1.39 -17.81 20.27
C VAL A 214 0.64 -19.09 19.93
N ASN A 215 1.33 -20.11 19.39
CA ASN A 215 0.74 -21.40 19.02
C ASN A 215 -0.51 -21.31 18.14
N ARG A 216 -0.49 -20.41 17.11
CA ARG A 216 -1.58 -20.10 16.17
C ARG A 216 -2.79 -19.36 16.78
N ALA A 217 -2.84 -19.12 18.07
CA ALA A 217 -3.83 -18.27 18.72
C ALA A 217 -3.32 -16.84 18.90
N ALA A 218 -4.17 -15.83 18.79
CA ALA A 218 -3.83 -14.48 19.17
C ALA A 218 -3.73 -14.42 20.71
N GLN A 219 -2.63 -13.90 21.24
CA GLN A 219 -2.53 -13.64 22.67
C GLN A 219 -3.55 -12.55 23.03
N GLU A 220 -4.42 -12.84 23.98
CA GLU A 220 -5.37 -11.83 24.45
C GLU A 220 -4.66 -10.67 25.14
N PRO A 221 -5.04 -9.42 24.84
CA PRO A 221 -4.47 -8.27 25.50
C PRO A 221 -4.91 -8.20 26.96
N LYS A 222 -4.04 -7.69 27.84
CA LYS A 222 -4.43 -7.33 29.20
C LYS A 222 -5.41 -6.15 29.14
N LEU A 223 -6.61 -6.35 29.65
CA LEU A 223 -7.66 -5.33 29.70
C LEU A 223 -7.65 -4.64 31.08
N LYS A 224 -7.98 -3.34 31.08
CA LYS A 224 -8.27 -2.56 32.29
C LYS A 224 -9.74 -2.72 32.67
N PRO A 225 -10.12 -2.37 33.92
CA PRO A 225 -11.52 -2.35 34.33
C PRO A 225 -12.38 -1.51 33.36
N GLY A 226 -13.52 -2.04 32.93
CA GLY A 226 -14.44 -1.38 31.99
C GLY A 226 -14.05 -1.49 30.50
N GLU A 227 -12.90 -2.07 30.17
CA GLU A 227 -12.50 -2.33 28.80
C GLU A 227 -13.02 -3.67 28.27
N LYS A 228 -13.27 -3.70 26.94
CA LYS A 228 -13.61 -4.96 26.23
C LYS A 228 -13.02 -4.98 24.83
N ILE A 229 -12.57 -6.15 24.38
CA ILE A 229 -12.21 -6.36 22.98
C ILE A 229 -13.48 -6.30 22.13
N VAL A 230 -13.49 -5.46 21.10
CA VAL A 230 -14.61 -5.33 20.18
C VAL A 230 -14.27 -5.88 18.78
N MET A 231 -13.00 -6.00 18.44
CA MET A 231 -12.58 -6.53 17.14
C MET A 231 -11.13 -7.02 17.18
N GLN A 232 -10.86 -8.11 16.44
CA GLN A 232 -9.50 -8.53 16.11
C GLN A 232 -9.10 -7.91 14.77
N LEU A 233 -7.96 -7.22 14.74
CA LEU A 233 -7.39 -6.61 13.56
C LEU A 233 -6.33 -7.55 12.98
N CYS A 234 -6.45 -7.89 11.69
CA CYS A 234 -5.49 -8.77 11.01
C CYS A 234 -4.89 -8.05 9.81
N ASN A 235 -3.58 -8.21 9.62
CA ASN A 235 -2.90 -7.70 8.45
C ASN A 235 -3.31 -8.49 7.21
N HIS A 236 -3.67 -7.78 6.15
CA HIS A 236 -4.12 -8.37 4.89
C HIS A 236 -2.98 -8.75 3.94
N ASN A 237 -1.73 -8.47 4.31
CA ASN A 237 -0.56 -8.87 3.54
C ASN A 237 -0.25 -10.36 3.78
N ASN A 238 -0.73 -11.21 2.90
CA ASN A 238 -0.55 -12.66 3.00
C ASN A 238 0.92 -13.10 3.02
N ILE A 239 1.83 -12.34 2.37
CA ILE A 239 3.27 -12.66 2.34
C ILE A 239 3.89 -12.51 3.73
N MET A 240 3.33 -11.64 4.57
CA MET A 240 3.76 -11.47 5.96
C MET A 240 3.11 -12.46 6.93
N VAL A 241 1.85 -12.87 6.67
CA VAL A 241 1.05 -13.60 7.67
C VAL A 241 0.89 -15.09 7.39
N LYS A 242 1.01 -15.54 6.13
CA LYS A 242 0.88 -16.95 5.76
C LYS A 242 2.26 -17.61 5.68
N ASP A 243 2.54 -18.57 6.55
CA ASP A 243 3.87 -19.20 6.70
C ASP A 243 4.47 -19.66 5.38
N LYS A 244 3.69 -20.29 4.50
CA LYS A 244 4.15 -20.77 3.19
C LYS A 244 4.52 -19.70 2.17
N LEU A 245 4.16 -18.43 2.43
CA LEU A 245 4.47 -17.30 1.55
C LEU A 245 5.60 -16.43 2.09
N LYS A 246 5.98 -16.60 3.34
CA LYS A 246 7.04 -15.81 3.97
C LYS A 246 8.36 -15.93 3.22
N VAL A 247 9.14 -14.89 3.28
CA VAL A 247 10.50 -14.80 2.73
C VAL A 247 11.46 -14.59 3.89
N PHE A 248 12.50 -15.40 3.95
CA PHE A 248 13.49 -15.36 5.02
C PHE A 248 14.87 -15.03 4.47
N ASP A 249 15.69 -14.36 5.27
CA ASP A 249 17.10 -14.16 5.00
C ASP A 249 17.93 -15.41 5.43
N ASP A 250 19.24 -15.35 5.22
CA ASP A 250 20.16 -16.44 5.53
C ASP A 250 20.27 -16.74 7.04
N ALA A 251 19.84 -15.78 7.89
CA ALA A 251 19.77 -15.95 9.34
C ALA A 251 18.37 -16.40 9.83
N GLY A 252 17.45 -16.73 8.91
CA GLY A 252 16.09 -17.16 9.22
C GLY A 252 15.16 -16.05 9.69
N ARG A 253 15.50 -14.77 9.47
CA ARG A 253 14.64 -13.63 9.81
C ARG A 253 13.68 -13.33 8.67
N GLU A 254 12.44 -12.96 8.99
CA GLU A 254 11.46 -12.57 7.97
C GLU A 254 11.91 -11.28 7.25
N CYS A 255 11.98 -11.32 5.92
CA CYS A 255 12.43 -10.20 5.11
C CYS A 255 11.37 -9.12 4.92
N VAL A 256 10.08 -9.48 4.85
CA VAL A 256 8.98 -8.57 4.48
C VAL A 256 8.35 -7.94 5.72
N ASP A 257 8.31 -6.62 5.76
CA ASP A 257 7.81 -5.83 6.90
C ASP A 257 6.77 -4.76 6.51
N GLY A 258 6.32 -4.76 5.27
CA GLY A 258 5.30 -3.82 4.78
C GLY A 258 4.93 -4.05 3.32
N LEU A 259 4.20 -3.12 2.65
CA LEU A 259 3.55 -1.93 3.20
C LEU A 259 2.03 -2.08 3.23
N LYS A 260 1.36 -2.16 2.03
CA LYS A 260 -0.11 -2.13 1.97
C LYS A 260 -0.68 -2.95 0.82
N THR A 261 -1.78 -3.65 1.10
CA THR A 261 -2.62 -4.33 0.09
C THR A 261 -3.85 -3.50 -0.25
N GLY A 262 -4.44 -3.74 -1.42
CA GLY A 262 -5.70 -3.16 -1.86
C GLY A 262 -6.51 -4.14 -2.67
N TYR A 263 -7.83 -3.99 -2.63
CA TYR A 263 -8.78 -4.70 -3.48
C TYR A 263 -10.04 -3.87 -3.67
N ILE A 264 -10.48 -3.75 -4.89
CA ILE A 264 -11.85 -3.38 -5.29
C ILE A 264 -12.22 -4.21 -6.50
N GLU A 265 -13.51 -4.47 -6.69
CA GLU A 265 -14.00 -5.30 -7.79
C GLU A 265 -13.56 -4.77 -9.16
N ALA A 266 -13.71 -3.45 -9.38
CA ALA A 266 -13.35 -2.79 -10.63
C ALA A 266 -11.84 -2.71 -10.91
N GLY A 267 -10.99 -2.97 -9.92
CA GLY A 267 -9.53 -2.77 -10.02
C GLY A 267 -8.70 -3.99 -9.68
N GLY A 268 -9.34 -5.11 -9.31
CA GLY A 268 -8.61 -6.30 -8.88
C GLY A 268 -7.80 -6.11 -7.59
N SER A 269 -6.82 -6.98 -7.38
CA SER A 269 -5.96 -6.97 -6.21
C SER A 269 -4.64 -6.24 -6.46
N SER A 270 -4.23 -5.40 -5.51
CA SER A 270 -3.02 -4.60 -5.55
C SER A 270 -2.19 -4.78 -4.29
N VAL A 271 -0.88 -4.57 -4.38
CA VAL A 271 0.02 -4.51 -3.23
C VAL A 271 1.22 -3.62 -3.52
N VAL A 272 1.66 -2.89 -2.51
CA VAL A 272 3.01 -2.36 -2.41
C VAL A 272 3.69 -3.08 -1.26
N LEU A 273 4.80 -3.76 -1.57
CA LEU A 273 5.63 -4.47 -0.59
C LEU A 273 6.93 -3.73 -0.35
N THR A 274 7.52 -3.96 0.81
CA THR A 274 8.94 -3.74 1.05
C THR A 274 9.51 -4.90 1.85
N GLY A 275 10.77 -5.20 1.59
CA GLY A 275 11.50 -6.23 2.30
C GLY A 275 13.00 -6.00 2.20
N SER A 276 13.74 -6.50 3.18
CA SER A 276 15.20 -6.39 3.20
C SER A 276 15.87 -7.73 3.46
N ARG A 277 17.02 -7.95 2.81
CA ARG A 277 17.90 -9.10 2.99
C ARG A 277 19.34 -8.61 2.93
N ASN A 278 20.17 -9.03 3.88
CA ASN A 278 21.62 -8.73 3.91
C ASN A 278 21.92 -7.22 3.76
N GLY A 279 21.13 -6.37 4.41
CA GLY A 279 21.31 -4.91 4.36
C GLY A 279 20.68 -4.21 3.15
N HIS A 280 20.24 -4.95 2.14
CA HIS A 280 19.58 -4.40 0.94
C HIS A 280 18.07 -4.43 1.08
N ARG A 281 17.42 -3.30 0.86
CA ARG A 281 15.96 -3.16 0.87
C ARG A 281 15.43 -2.86 -0.52
N VAL A 282 14.36 -3.53 -0.89
CA VAL A 282 13.64 -3.30 -2.14
C VAL A 282 12.17 -2.98 -1.89
N ILE A 283 11.57 -2.34 -2.87
CA ILE A 283 10.16 -1.95 -2.89
C ILE A 283 9.54 -2.53 -4.16
N VAL A 284 8.41 -3.22 -4.03
CA VAL A 284 7.68 -3.84 -5.14
C VAL A 284 6.26 -3.31 -5.16
N ALA A 285 5.80 -2.84 -6.31
CA ALA A 285 4.41 -2.50 -6.57
C ALA A 285 3.83 -3.46 -7.62
N VAL A 286 2.71 -4.12 -7.29
CA VAL A 286 1.91 -4.91 -8.25
C VAL A 286 0.47 -4.42 -8.13
N LEU A 287 -0.08 -3.88 -9.23
CA LEU A 287 -1.39 -3.25 -9.25
C LEU A 287 -2.34 -3.97 -10.19
N GLY A 288 -3.59 -4.11 -9.76
CA GLY A 288 -4.68 -4.56 -10.60
C GLY A 288 -4.55 -6.00 -11.07
N SER A 289 -4.20 -6.93 -10.16
CA SER A 289 -4.20 -8.35 -10.49
C SER A 289 -5.62 -8.90 -10.56
N ASP A 290 -5.92 -9.65 -11.63
CA ASP A 290 -7.20 -10.32 -11.85
C ASP A 290 -7.18 -11.78 -11.42
N ASN A 291 -8.36 -12.42 -11.45
CA ASN A 291 -8.47 -13.85 -11.27
C ASN A 291 -7.82 -14.59 -12.46
N GLU A 292 -7.05 -15.63 -12.17
CA GLU A 292 -6.62 -16.58 -13.18
C GLU A 292 -7.75 -17.58 -13.44
N LEU A 293 -8.20 -17.68 -14.69
CA LEU A 293 -9.27 -18.60 -15.11
C LEU A 293 -8.70 -19.84 -15.77
N ASP A 294 -9.40 -20.99 -15.64
CA ASP A 294 -9.12 -22.20 -16.43
C ASP A 294 -9.73 -22.09 -17.85
N ALA A 295 -9.48 -23.09 -18.70
CA ALA A 295 -9.99 -23.13 -20.06
C ALA A 295 -11.54 -23.13 -20.18
N ARG A 296 -12.22 -23.38 -19.06
CA ARG A 296 -13.69 -23.35 -18.95
C ARG A 296 -14.22 -22.05 -18.31
N GLY A 297 -13.35 -21.04 -18.10
CA GLY A 297 -13.70 -19.76 -17.46
C GLY A 297 -13.91 -19.81 -15.96
N ARG A 298 -13.58 -20.91 -15.27
CA ARG A 298 -13.69 -21.02 -13.81
C ARG A 298 -12.45 -20.46 -13.14
N VAL A 299 -12.61 -19.83 -11.97
CA VAL A 299 -11.50 -19.26 -11.20
C VAL A 299 -10.56 -20.38 -10.72
N ARG A 300 -9.36 -20.43 -11.29
CA ARG A 300 -8.26 -21.29 -10.89
C ARG A 300 -7.48 -20.70 -9.72
N LYS A 301 -7.19 -19.40 -9.80
CA LYS A 301 -6.61 -18.61 -8.72
C LYS A 301 -7.35 -17.31 -8.54
N THR A 302 -7.58 -16.92 -7.29
CA THR A 302 -8.13 -15.60 -6.98
C THR A 302 -7.11 -14.50 -7.27
N SER A 303 -7.58 -13.30 -7.56
CA SER A 303 -6.75 -12.12 -7.83
C SER A 303 -5.72 -11.86 -6.72
N SER A 304 -6.07 -12.12 -5.46
CA SER A 304 -5.13 -11.98 -4.33
C SER A 304 -4.00 -13.00 -4.34
N LYS A 305 -4.25 -14.25 -4.77
CA LYS A 305 -3.19 -15.27 -4.96
C LYS A 305 -2.27 -14.89 -6.12
N VAL A 306 -2.84 -14.45 -7.25
CA VAL A 306 -2.10 -13.98 -8.42
C VAL A 306 -1.17 -12.83 -8.01
N ARG A 307 -1.70 -11.82 -7.33
CA ARG A 307 -0.94 -10.70 -6.78
C ARG A 307 0.22 -11.17 -5.90
N ASP A 308 -0.06 -12.04 -4.93
CA ASP A 308 0.93 -12.49 -3.94
C ASP A 308 2.06 -13.29 -4.59
N GLU A 309 1.74 -14.17 -5.55
CA GLU A 309 2.73 -14.96 -6.30
C GLU A 309 3.67 -14.05 -7.10
N HIS A 310 3.14 -13.07 -7.85
CA HIS A 310 3.95 -12.18 -8.67
C HIS A 310 4.77 -11.21 -7.81
N ALA A 311 4.15 -10.59 -6.80
CA ALA A 311 4.85 -9.68 -5.92
C ALA A 311 5.99 -10.37 -5.15
N ARG A 312 5.74 -11.61 -4.67
CA ARG A 312 6.76 -12.43 -4.01
C ARG A 312 7.90 -12.80 -4.96
N LYS A 313 7.59 -13.20 -6.20
CA LYS A 313 8.60 -13.51 -7.20
C LYS A 313 9.50 -12.32 -7.50
N ILE A 314 8.90 -11.16 -7.82
CA ILE A 314 9.64 -9.93 -8.11
C ILE A 314 10.52 -9.52 -6.91
N LEU A 315 9.99 -9.64 -5.68
CA LEU A 315 10.73 -9.36 -4.46
C LEU A 315 11.96 -10.26 -4.31
N LEU A 316 11.79 -11.57 -4.50
CA LEU A 316 12.88 -12.55 -4.40
C LEU A 316 13.94 -12.31 -5.47
N ASP A 317 13.54 -12.20 -6.73
CA ASP A 317 14.44 -11.95 -7.86
C ASP A 317 15.28 -10.67 -7.61
N ALA A 318 14.66 -9.63 -7.03
CA ALA A 318 15.36 -8.40 -6.69
C ALA A 318 16.30 -8.55 -5.50
N LEU A 319 15.90 -9.25 -4.42
CA LEU A 319 16.73 -9.47 -3.23
C LEU A 319 17.91 -10.42 -3.50
N GLU A 320 17.78 -11.32 -4.47
CA GLU A 320 18.83 -12.27 -4.88
C GLU A 320 19.75 -11.71 -5.97
N SER A 321 19.36 -10.60 -6.58
CA SER A 321 20.17 -9.96 -7.63
C SER A 321 21.52 -9.48 -7.06
N THR A 322 22.62 -9.91 -7.67
CA THR A 322 24.00 -9.47 -7.32
C THR A 322 24.34 -8.09 -7.88
N LYS A 323 23.40 -7.36 -8.49
CA LYS A 323 23.60 -6.06 -9.14
C LYS A 323 23.31 -4.89 -8.19
N TRP A 324 23.83 -4.96 -6.97
CA TRP A 324 23.74 -3.85 -6.01
C TRP A 324 24.91 -2.86 -6.15
#